data_90762d5fc23cf5445ddb7f79f5383827
#
_entry.id   90762d5fc23cf5445ddb7f79f5383827
#
_cell.length_a   1.000
_cell.length_b   1.000
_cell.length_c   1.000
_cell.angle_alpha   90.00
_cell.angle_beta   90.00
_cell.angle_gamma   90.00
#
_symmetry.space_group_name_H-M   'P 1'
#
loop_
_entity.id
_entity.type
_entity.pdbx_description
1 polymer ?
#
loop_
_entity_poly.entity_id
_entity_poly.type
_entity_poly.pdbx_seq_one_letter_code
_entity_poly.pdbx_strand_id
1 'polypeptide(L)'
;MKDTKSLSHTSYRCKYHIVIVPKFRRMAIYNKLRHDIRLIIKTLIERKPGVELIEGELCPDHIHLLLEIPPKYSVAEFMGYLKSKSTLMIFDRHASMEYKYRNRKFWARGYFVDTVGKNEKTVREYIQNQLAEDKLSDQMSMEEFIDPFTGEPVKGTRKRKKVKDPLRVSEQMTLRLSRRSVVE
;
A
#
# COMPACT_ATOMS: atom_id res chain seq x y z
N MET A 1 -7.80 -26.98 7.76
CA MET A 1 -8.63 -26.22 6.81
C MET A 1 -9.48 -25.17 7.54
N LYS A 2 -8.83 -24.18 8.20
CA LYS A 2 -9.53 -23.18 9.05
C LYS A 2 -9.76 -21.82 8.38
N ASP A 3 -9.61 -21.71 7.07
CA ASP A 3 -9.46 -20.42 6.37
C ASP A 3 -10.64 -20.09 5.44
N THR A 4 -11.73 -20.82 5.57
CA THR A 4 -12.94 -20.61 4.78
C THR A 4 -13.99 -19.94 5.64
N LYS A 5 -14.47 -18.76 5.22
CA LYS A 5 -15.57 -18.07 5.87
C LYS A 5 -16.90 -18.44 5.24
N SER A 6 -17.96 -18.30 6.02
CA SER A 6 -19.32 -18.55 5.57
C SER A 6 -20.16 -17.29 5.63
N LEU A 7 -20.95 -17.08 4.60
CA LEU A 7 -21.96 -16.04 4.53
C LEU A 7 -23.28 -16.71 4.18
N SER A 8 -24.19 -16.86 5.17
CA SER A 8 -25.46 -17.57 5.01
C SER A 8 -25.22 -18.99 4.46
N HIS A 9 -25.51 -19.26 3.20
CA HIS A 9 -25.34 -20.59 2.54
C HIS A 9 -24.09 -20.66 1.62
N THR A 10 -23.18 -19.66 1.71
CA THR A 10 -22.03 -19.55 0.81
C THR A 10 -20.74 -19.60 1.59
N SER A 11 -19.84 -20.51 1.21
CA SER A 11 -18.46 -20.53 1.72
C SER A 11 -17.55 -19.80 0.74
N TYR A 12 -16.69 -18.94 1.25
CA TYR A 12 -15.82 -18.11 0.41
C TYR A 12 -14.42 -17.95 0.98
N ARG A 13 -13.52 -17.57 0.09
CA ARG A 13 -12.13 -17.26 0.40
C ARG A 13 -11.65 -16.17 -0.55
N CYS A 14 -12.07 -14.93 -0.28
CA CYS A 14 -11.87 -13.78 -1.17
C CYS A 14 -10.81 -12.85 -0.58
N LYS A 15 -9.53 -13.18 -0.78
CA LYS A 15 -8.40 -12.38 -0.31
C LYS A 15 -7.77 -11.62 -1.48
N TYR A 16 -7.46 -10.35 -1.26
CA TYR A 16 -6.93 -9.44 -2.26
C TYR A 16 -5.73 -8.69 -1.72
N HIS A 17 -4.65 -8.68 -2.49
CA HIS A 17 -3.54 -7.76 -2.30
C HIS A 17 -3.83 -6.48 -3.08
N ILE A 18 -3.93 -5.36 -2.40
CA ILE A 18 -4.31 -4.07 -2.99
C ILE A 18 -3.19 -3.08 -2.72
N VAL A 19 -2.80 -2.31 -3.76
CA VAL A 19 -1.85 -1.22 -3.61
C VAL A 19 -2.50 0.09 -4.01
N ILE A 20 -2.43 1.08 -3.11
CA ILE A 20 -2.89 2.45 -3.35
C ILE A 20 -1.74 3.43 -3.20
N VAL A 21 -1.77 4.49 -4.01
CA VAL A 21 -0.72 5.50 -4.01
C VAL A 21 -1.30 6.90 -3.82
N PRO A 22 -0.60 7.82 -3.14
CA PRO A 22 -0.96 9.23 -3.12
C PRO A 22 -0.95 9.82 -4.53
N LYS A 23 -1.77 10.83 -4.77
CA LYS A 23 -1.81 11.54 -6.05
C LYS A 23 -0.43 12.05 -6.44
N PHE A 24 -0.04 11.81 -7.70
CA PHE A 24 1.30 12.11 -8.25
C PHE A 24 2.42 11.29 -7.62
N ARG A 25 2.13 10.15 -6.97
CA ARG A 25 3.11 9.32 -6.26
C ARG A 25 4.03 10.14 -5.35
N ARG A 26 3.44 11.11 -4.67
CA ARG A 26 4.20 11.94 -3.74
C ARG A 26 4.62 11.12 -2.54
N MET A 27 5.88 11.23 -2.18
CA MET A 27 6.38 10.73 -0.90
C MET A 27 5.78 11.60 0.20
N ALA A 28 4.59 11.25 0.69
CA ALA A 28 3.82 12.06 1.63
C ALA A 28 3.52 11.32 2.94
N ILE A 29 3.65 10.00 2.96
CA ILE A 29 3.24 9.15 4.09
C ILE A 29 4.39 9.00 5.08
N TYR A 30 4.62 10.05 5.89
CA TYR A 30 5.67 10.09 6.92
C TYR A 30 5.15 10.49 8.29
N ASN A 31 5.90 10.14 9.32
CA ASN A 31 5.72 10.61 10.69
C ASN A 31 4.26 10.56 11.16
N LYS A 32 3.75 11.69 11.69
CA LYS A 32 2.39 11.82 12.19
C LYS A 32 1.33 11.46 11.15
N LEU A 33 1.51 11.89 9.89
CA LEU A 33 0.57 11.58 8.81
C LEU A 33 0.49 10.07 8.54
N ARG A 34 1.62 9.35 8.57
CA ARG A 34 1.65 7.88 8.44
C ARG A 34 0.84 7.20 9.54
N HIS A 35 1.03 7.64 10.79
CA HIS A 35 0.27 7.12 11.92
C HIS A 35 -1.23 7.36 11.77
N ASP A 36 -1.63 8.58 11.42
CA ASP A 36 -3.04 8.94 11.24
C ASP A 36 -3.69 8.19 10.08
N ILE A 37 -2.99 8.03 8.94
CA ILE A 37 -3.48 7.25 7.80
C ILE A 37 -3.70 5.78 8.21
N ARG A 38 -2.78 5.18 8.98
CA ARG A 38 -2.92 3.81 9.49
C ARG A 38 -4.20 3.67 10.31
N LEU A 39 -4.44 4.57 11.26
CA LEU A 39 -5.64 4.56 12.08
C LEU A 39 -6.92 4.77 11.26
N ILE A 40 -6.89 5.73 10.33
CA ILE A 40 -8.03 6.02 9.45
C ILE A 40 -8.40 4.79 8.61
N ILE A 41 -7.43 4.19 7.95
CA ILE A 41 -7.66 3.01 7.09
C ILE A 41 -8.20 1.86 7.93
N LYS A 42 -7.59 1.55 9.08
CA LYS A 42 -8.06 0.50 9.99
C LYS A 42 -9.51 0.73 10.42
N THR A 43 -9.83 1.93 10.90
CA THR A 43 -11.19 2.30 11.29
C THR A 43 -12.21 2.17 10.16
N LEU A 44 -11.84 2.56 8.93
CA LEU A 44 -12.74 2.45 7.78
C LEU A 44 -12.98 1.00 7.35
N ILE A 45 -11.97 0.14 7.46
CA ILE A 45 -12.11 -1.29 7.19
C ILE A 45 -13.05 -1.93 8.23
N GLU A 46 -12.85 -1.66 9.52
CA GLU A 46 -13.67 -2.17 10.63
C GLU A 46 -15.14 -1.74 10.52
N ARG A 47 -15.43 -0.58 9.91
CA ARG A 47 -16.79 -0.11 9.65
C ARG A 47 -17.54 -0.88 8.56
N LYS A 48 -16.87 -1.74 7.81
CA LYS A 48 -17.50 -2.56 6.76
C LYS A 48 -17.66 -4.01 7.24
N PRO A 49 -18.87 -4.45 7.59
CA PRO A 49 -19.10 -5.78 8.18
C PRO A 49 -18.60 -6.92 7.28
N GLY A 50 -17.70 -7.73 7.82
CA GLY A 50 -17.15 -8.89 7.15
C GLY A 50 -15.89 -8.61 6.31
N VAL A 51 -15.48 -7.34 6.16
CA VAL A 51 -14.18 -6.99 5.58
C VAL A 51 -13.13 -7.05 6.68
N GLU A 52 -11.99 -7.70 6.42
CA GLU A 52 -10.89 -7.84 7.38
C GLU A 52 -9.56 -7.41 6.77
N LEU A 53 -8.78 -6.70 7.57
CA LEU A 53 -7.39 -6.41 7.27
C LEU A 53 -6.53 -7.55 7.82
N ILE A 54 -5.93 -8.33 6.92
CA ILE A 54 -5.02 -9.43 7.27
C ILE A 54 -3.62 -8.88 7.53
N GLU A 55 -3.14 -8.02 6.63
CA GLU A 55 -1.83 -7.38 6.73
C GLU A 55 -1.86 -6.02 6.03
N GLY A 56 -1.06 -5.06 6.48
CA GLY A 56 -0.97 -3.77 5.85
C GLY A 56 0.34 -3.05 6.14
N GLU A 57 0.98 -2.56 5.09
CA GLU A 57 2.21 -1.79 5.20
C GLU A 57 2.08 -0.44 4.51
N LEU A 58 2.58 0.59 5.19
CA LEU A 58 2.58 1.97 4.72
C LEU A 58 4.00 2.39 4.35
N CYS A 59 4.25 2.48 3.06
CA CYS A 59 5.49 3.03 2.50
C CYS A 59 5.33 4.54 2.26
N PRO A 60 6.43 5.29 2.08
CA PRO A 60 6.36 6.74 1.91
C PRO A 60 5.49 7.23 0.74
N ASP A 61 5.44 6.48 -0.35
CA ASP A 61 4.75 6.83 -1.60
C ASP A 61 3.60 5.89 -1.98
N HIS A 62 3.36 4.82 -1.21
CA HIS A 62 2.29 3.85 -1.45
C HIS A 62 1.89 3.09 -0.19
N ILE A 63 0.80 2.32 -0.29
CA ILE A 63 0.31 1.45 0.78
C ILE A 63 -0.03 0.09 0.20
N HIS A 64 0.45 -0.97 0.84
CA HIS A 64 0.03 -2.35 0.61
C HIS A 64 -1.04 -2.75 1.63
N LEU A 65 -2.11 -3.37 1.15
CA LEU A 65 -3.19 -3.90 1.98
C LEU A 65 -3.51 -5.32 1.53
N LEU A 66 -3.41 -6.27 2.44
CA LEU A 66 -3.94 -7.62 2.25
C LEU A 66 -5.30 -7.68 2.96
N LEU A 67 -6.36 -7.72 2.17
CA LEU A 67 -7.74 -7.65 2.66
C LEU A 67 -8.51 -8.92 2.31
N GLU A 68 -9.37 -9.33 3.23
CA GLU A 68 -10.43 -10.27 2.92
C GLU A 68 -11.74 -9.48 2.75
N ILE A 69 -12.34 -9.56 1.54
CA ILE A 69 -13.56 -8.83 1.18
C ILE A 69 -14.63 -9.87 0.83
N PRO A 70 -15.75 -9.94 1.58
CA PRO A 70 -16.80 -10.90 1.31
C PRO A 70 -17.47 -10.64 -0.04
N PRO A 71 -18.03 -11.67 -0.71
CA PRO A 71 -18.62 -11.57 -2.05
C PRO A 71 -19.75 -10.55 -2.20
N LYS A 72 -20.38 -10.15 -1.09
CA LYS A 72 -21.44 -9.11 -1.07
C LYS A 72 -20.93 -7.71 -1.44
N TYR A 73 -19.62 -7.47 -1.40
CA TYR A 73 -19.02 -6.21 -1.81
C TYR A 73 -18.16 -6.40 -3.05
N SER A 74 -18.29 -5.51 -4.03
CA SER A 74 -17.31 -5.42 -5.09
C SER A 74 -16.03 -4.74 -4.59
N VAL A 75 -14.87 -5.17 -5.09
CA VAL A 75 -13.59 -4.51 -4.76
C VAL A 75 -13.62 -3.04 -5.16
N ALA A 76 -14.22 -2.71 -6.31
CA ALA A 76 -14.33 -1.34 -6.81
C ALA A 76 -15.15 -0.43 -5.89
N GLU A 77 -16.29 -0.90 -5.41
CA GLU A 77 -17.14 -0.18 -4.46
C GLU A 77 -16.41 0.05 -3.13
N PHE A 78 -15.80 -1.01 -2.60
CA PHE A 78 -15.04 -0.91 -1.36
C PHE A 78 -13.89 0.08 -1.48
N MET A 79 -13.12 0.06 -2.58
CA MET A 79 -12.03 0.99 -2.83
C MET A 79 -12.51 2.42 -3.04
N GLY A 80 -13.64 2.61 -3.70
CA GLY A 80 -14.31 3.91 -3.79
C GLY A 80 -14.64 4.49 -2.43
N TYR A 81 -15.24 3.69 -1.56
CA TYR A 81 -15.51 4.04 -0.18
C TYR A 81 -14.24 4.37 0.60
N LEU A 82 -13.25 3.46 0.60
CA LEU A 82 -12.02 3.59 1.38
C LEU A 82 -11.25 4.87 1.00
N LYS A 83 -11.04 5.11 -0.30
CA LYS A 83 -10.29 6.27 -0.81
C LYS A 83 -11.01 7.59 -0.58
N SER A 84 -12.33 7.62 -0.74
CA SER A 84 -13.12 8.84 -0.55
C SER A 84 -13.18 9.23 0.93
N LYS A 85 -13.55 8.30 1.79
CA LYS A 85 -13.69 8.57 3.23
C LYS A 85 -12.34 8.86 3.91
N SER A 86 -11.28 8.10 3.55
CA SER A 86 -9.93 8.39 4.09
C SER A 86 -9.42 9.75 3.64
N THR A 87 -9.66 10.17 2.39
CA THR A 87 -9.30 11.52 1.94
C THR A 87 -9.92 12.62 2.80
N LEU A 88 -11.22 12.51 3.08
CA LEU A 88 -11.92 13.50 3.93
C LEU A 88 -11.33 13.53 5.33
N MET A 89 -11.13 12.37 5.97
CA MET A 89 -10.57 12.28 7.32
C MET A 89 -9.10 12.75 7.39
N ILE A 90 -8.32 12.54 6.33
CA ILE A 90 -6.93 13.03 6.24
C ILE A 90 -6.94 14.57 6.19
N PHE A 91 -7.78 15.19 5.36
CA PHE A 91 -7.82 16.64 5.25
C PHE A 91 -8.43 17.32 6.47
N ASP A 92 -9.37 16.68 7.15
CA ASP A 92 -9.92 17.15 8.42
C ASP A 92 -8.83 17.22 9.51
N ARG A 93 -7.98 16.20 9.61
CA ARG A 93 -6.88 16.16 10.59
C ARG A 93 -5.65 16.98 10.18
N HIS A 94 -5.42 17.12 8.89
CA HIS A 94 -4.25 17.76 8.28
C HIS A 94 -4.66 18.82 7.25
N ALA A 95 -5.26 19.92 7.70
CA ALA A 95 -5.79 20.99 6.84
C ALA A 95 -4.75 21.54 5.86
N SER A 96 -3.45 21.59 6.25
CA SER A 96 -2.36 22.02 5.36
C SER A 96 -2.19 21.14 4.12
N MET A 97 -2.65 19.88 4.17
CA MET A 97 -2.57 18.96 3.04
C MET A 97 -3.61 19.28 1.96
N GLU A 98 -4.73 19.90 2.31
CA GLU A 98 -5.76 20.32 1.35
C GLU A 98 -5.18 21.29 0.31
N TYR A 99 -4.34 22.23 0.75
CA TYR A 99 -3.66 23.19 -0.15
C TYR A 99 -2.62 22.50 -1.07
N LYS A 100 -1.96 21.45 -0.59
CA LYS A 100 -0.98 20.69 -1.38
C LYS A 100 -1.62 19.80 -2.44
N TYR A 101 -2.84 19.32 -2.18
CA TYR A 101 -3.60 18.44 -3.06
C TYR A 101 -4.79 19.19 -3.66
N ARG A 102 -4.51 20.05 -4.64
CA ARG A 102 -5.57 20.71 -5.41
C ARG A 102 -6.65 19.71 -5.84
N ASN A 103 -7.91 20.11 -5.81
CA ASN A 103 -9.09 19.28 -6.09
C ASN A 103 -9.46 18.27 -5.00
N ARG A 104 -9.01 18.45 -3.77
CA ARG A 104 -9.40 17.64 -2.60
C ARG A 104 -9.28 16.12 -2.81
N LYS A 105 -8.27 15.69 -3.56
CA LYS A 105 -8.01 14.27 -3.84
C LYS A 105 -6.63 13.88 -3.35
N PHE A 106 -6.56 13.13 -2.24
CA PHE A 106 -5.30 12.65 -1.68
C PHE A 106 -4.73 11.48 -2.50
N TRP A 107 -5.59 10.51 -2.85
CA TRP A 107 -5.20 9.30 -3.59
C TRP A 107 -5.20 9.51 -5.10
N ALA A 108 -4.35 8.77 -5.80
CA ALA A 108 -4.39 8.61 -7.25
C ALA A 108 -5.72 7.99 -7.69
N ARG A 109 -6.09 8.13 -8.94
CA ARG A 109 -7.40 7.69 -9.45
C ARG A 109 -7.55 6.17 -9.41
N GLY A 110 -6.50 5.43 -9.85
CA GLY A 110 -6.49 3.96 -9.86
C GLY A 110 -6.01 3.33 -8.56
N TYR A 111 -5.95 2.03 -8.55
CA TYR A 111 -5.31 1.17 -7.58
C TYR A 111 -4.87 -0.12 -8.28
N PHE A 112 -3.92 -0.83 -7.70
CA PHE A 112 -3.58 -2.19 -8.13
C PHE A 112 -4.36 -3.18 -7.27
N VAL A 113 -4.82 -4.27 -7.87
CA VAL A 113 -5.44 -5.38 -7.15
C VAL A 113 -4.99 -6.71 -7.75
N ASP A 114 -4.63 -7.64 -6.88
CA ASP A 114 -4.34 -9.02 -7.22
C ASP A 114 -5.12 -9.95 -6.28
N THR A 115 -5.54 -11.11 -6.80
CA THR A 115 -6.26 -12.12 -6.03
C THR A 115 -5.28 -13.06 -5.36
N VAL A 116 -5.36 -13.16 -4.03
CA VAL A 116 -4.48 -14.00 -3.23
C VAL A 116 -5.14 -15.35 -2.99
N GLY A 117 -4.60 -16.38 -3.66
CA GLY A 117 -5.04 -17.76 -3.51
C GLY A 117 -4.33 -18.49 -2.36
N LYS A 118 -3.74 -19.66 -2.66
CA LYS A 118 -3.00 -20.49 -1.69
C LYS A 118 -1.68 -19.87 -1.20
N ASN A 119 -1.20 -18.83 -1.86
CA ASN A 119 0.10 -18.16 -1.59
C ASN A 119 0.01 -17.01 -0.57
N GLU A 120 -0.99 -17.00 0.30
CA GLU A 120 -1.18 -15.94 1.30
C GLU A 120 0.08 -15.69 2.13
N LYS A 121 0.74 -16.76 2.57
CA LYS A 121 1.96 -16.65 3.39
C LYS A 121 3.06 -15.88 2.65
N THR A 122 3.29 -16.19 1.39
CA THR A 122 4.29 -15.50 0.56
C THR A 122 3.95 -14.02 0.35
N VAL A 123 2.66 -13.72 0.12
CA VAL A 123 2.21 -12.33 -0.06
C VAL A 123 2.35 -11.54 1.25
N ARG A 124 2.03 -12.14 2.39
CA ARG A 124 2.19 -11.53 3.70
C ARG A 124 3.66 -11.24 4.00
N GLU A 125 4.55 -12.20 3.80
CA GLU A 125 6.01 -12.03 3.97
C GLU A 125 6.55 -10.93 3.04
N TYR A 126 6.09 -10.88 1.80
CA TYR A 126 6.44 -9.81 0.86
C TYR A 126 6.04 -8.42 1.37
N ILE A 127 4.80 -8.26 1.86
CA ILE A 127 4.32 -6.98 2.40
C ILE A 127 5.14 -6.55 3.63
N GLN A 128 5.46 -7.48 4.54
CA GLN A 128 6.26 -7.21 5.73
C GLN A 128 7.71 -6.79 5.39
N ASN A 129 8.29 -7.39 4.36
CA ASN A 129 9.67 -7.11 3.95
C ASN A 129 9.82 -5.79 3.18
N GLN A 130 8.75 -5.25 2.56
CA GLN A 130 8.81 -3.99 1.82
C GLN A 130 9.29 -2.82 2.70
N LEU A 131 8.86 -2.78 3.95
CA LEU A 131 9.31 -1.75 4.88
C LEU A 131 10.81 -1.83 5.20
N ALA A 132 11.38 -3.04 5.26
CA ALA A 132 12.80 -3.22 5.52
C ALA A 132 13.63 -2.74 4.33
N GLU A 133 13.21 -3.03 3.10
CA GLU A 133 13.86 -2.55 1.87
C GLU A 133 13.77 -1.03 1.73
N ASP A 134 12.61 -0.43 2.03
CA ASP A 134 12.43 1.02 1.98
C ASP A 134 13.27 1.74 3.03
N LYS A 135 13.36 1.20 4.27
CA LYS A 135 14.23 1.77 5.31
C LYS A 135 15.71 1.70 4.94
N LEU A 136 16.14 0.60 4.35
CA LEU A 136 17.52 0.45 3.89
C LEU A 136 17.82 1.44 2.75
N SER A 137 16.89 1.62 1.83
CA SER A 137 17.00 2.60 0.74
C SER A 137 17.04 4.04 1.25
N ASP A 138 16.23 4.38 2.26
CA ASP A 138 16.24 5.71 2.88
C ASP A 138 17.52 5.97 3.68
N GLN A 139 18.06 4.95 4.39
CA GLN A 139 19.34 5.06 5.09
C GLN A 139 20.51 5.24 4.14
N MET A 140 20.56 4.47 3.05
CA MET A 140 21.60 4.63 2.01
C MET A 140 21.54 5.98 1.31
N SER A 141 20.33 6.56 1.12
CA SER A 141 20.18 7.88 0.53
C SER A 141 20.59 9.02 1.47
N MET A 142 20.52 8.82 2.78
CA MET A 142 20.97 9.81 3.77
C MET A 142 22.49 9.86 3.89
N GLU A 143 23.21 8.74 3.71
CA GLU A 143 24.67 8.72 3.71
C GLU A 143 25.30 9.38 2.46
N GLU A 144 24.56 9.44 1.34
CA GLU A 144 25.01 10.11 0.10
C GLU A 144 24.99 11.66 0.18
N PHE A 145 24.49 12.25 1.26
CA PHE A 145 24.29 13.71 1.39
C PHE A 145 25.29 14.43 2.29
N ILE A 146 26.33 13.78 2.74
CA ILE A 146 27.43 14.42 3.48
C ILE A 146 28.57 14.70 2.51
N ASP A 147 28.92 15.96 2.34
CA ASP A 147 30.09 16.37 1.53
C ASP A 147 31.37 15.83 2.20
N PRO A 148 32.14 14.95 1.52
CA PRO A 148 33.35 14.38 2.09
C PRO A 148 34.46 15.39 2.37
N PHE A 149 34.35 16.62 1.84
CA PHE A 149 35.35 17.69 2.02
C PHE A 149 34.97 18.71 3.09
N THR A 150 33.68 18.98 3.29
CA THR A 150 33.20 19.99 4.24
C THR A 150 32.53 19.38 5.47
N GLY A 151 32.12 18.11 5.43
CA GLY A 151 31.35 17.47 6.48
C GLY A 151 29.93 18.00 6.65
N GLU A 152 29.48 18.90 5.78
CA GLU A 152 28.16 19.49 5.81
C GLU A 152 27.16 18.75 4.92
N PRO A 153 25.86 18.70 5.30
CA PRO A 153 24.84 18.09 4.46
C PRO A 153 24.66 18.90 3.17
N VAL A 154 25.01 18.31 2.04
CA VAL A 154 24.81 18.92 0.71
C VAL A 154 23.31 19.05 0.47
N LYS A 155 22.81 20.26 0.24
CA LYS A 155 21.45 20.52 -0.26
C LYS A 155 21.33 20.00 -1.70
N GLY A 156 21.23 18.67 -1.85
CA GLY A 156 21.24 18.01 -3.14
C GLY A 156 19.94 18.23 -3.92
N THR A 157 20.09 18.60 -5.17
CA THR A 157 19.07 18.42 -6.19
C THR A 157 18.74 16.94 -6.30
N ARG A 158 17.54 16.55 -5.86
CA ARG A 158 17.02 15.18 -5.94
C ARG A 158 17.12 14.65 -7.36
N LYS A 159 18.13 13.85 -7.69
CA LYS A 159 18.08 12.96 -8.85
C LYS A 159 16.99 11.92 -8.55
N ARG A 160 15.88 12.00 -9.28
CA ARG A 160 14.83 10.98 -9.26
C ARG A 160 15.46 9.64 -9.65
N LYS A 161 15.83 8.79 -8.67
CA LYS A 161 16.00 7.36 -8.96
C LYS A 161 14.64 6.85 -9.47
N LYS A 162 14.62 6.23 -10.63
CA LYS A 162 13.42 5.54 -11.16
C LYS A 162 13.04 4.47 -10.14
N VAL A 163 12.05 4.78 -9.32
CA VAL A 163 11.40 3.77 -8.46
C VAL A 163 10.86 2.70 -9.41
N LYS A 164 11.27 1.46 -9.21
CA LYS A 164 10.76 0.33 -9.99
C LYS A 164 9.24 0.35 -9.88
N ASP A 165 8.57 0.38 -11.02
CA ASP A 165 7.12 0.41 -11.09
C ASP A 165 6.56 -0.80 -10.33
N PRO A 166 5.70 -0.63 -9.29
CA PRO A 166 5.11 -1.74 -8.55
C PRO A 166 4.35 -2.72 -9.48
N LEU A 167 3.79 -2.21 -10.58
CA LEU A 167 3.16 -3.02 -11.61
C LEU A 167 4.15 -3.96 -12.32
N ARG A 168 5.39 -3.50 -12.54
CA ARG A 168 6.45 -4.32 -13.17
C ARG A 168 7.02 -5.39 -12.23
N VAL A 169 7.02 -5.14 -10.93
CA VAL A 169 7.47 -6.13 -9.93
C VAL A 169 6.46 -7.26 -9.81
N SER A 170 5.15 -6.97 -9.86
CA SER A 170 4.10 -7.99 -9.83
C SER A 170 4.12 -8.87 -11.09
N GLU A 171 4.35 -8.29 -12.28
CA GLU A 171 4.52 -9.07 -13.53
C GLU A 171 5.73 -10.00 -13.48
N GLN A 172 6.87 -9.52 -12.94
CA GLN A 172 8.06 -10.37 -12.79
C GLN A 172 7.88 -11.47 -11.77
N MET A 173 7.08 -11.25 -10.73
CA MET A 173 6.76 -12.26 -9.73
C MET A 173 5.80 -13.31 -10.28
N THR A 174 4.82 -12.91 -11.08
CA THR A 174 3.90 -13.82 -11.79
C THR A 174 4.66 -14.70 -12.78
N LEU A 175 5.59 -14.13 -13.55
CA LEU A 175 6.45 -14.86 -14.48
C LEU A 175 7.44 -15.82 -13.79
N ARG A 176 7.93 -15.51 -12.59
CA ARG A 176 8.77 -16.44 -11.81
C ARG A 176 7.99 -17.61 -11.23
N LEU A 177 6.74 -17.39 -10.81
CA LEU A 177 5.88 -18.44 -10.28
C LEU A 177 5.39 -19.40 -11.38
N SER A 178 5.07 -18.87 -12.59
CA SER A 178 4.69 -19.71 -13.74
C SER A 178 5.83 -20.57 -14.28
N ARG A 179 7.09 -20.14 -14.15
CA ARG A 179 8.26 -20.94 -14.56
C ARG A 179 8.64 -22.06 -13.58
N ARG A 180 8.17 -22.02 -12.32
CA ARG A 180 8.40 -23.10 -11.34
C ARG A 180 7.39 -24.24 -11.41
N SER A 181 6.24 -24.04 -12.05
CA SER A 181 5.21 -25.09 -12.22
C SER A 181 5.35 -25.91 -13.51
N VAL A 182 6.43 -25.72 -14.28
CA VAL A 182 6.70 -26.46 -15.54
C VAL A 182 7.87 -27.45 -15.40
N VAL A 183 8.42 -27.60 -14.18
CA VAL A 183 9.53 -28.57 -13.90
C VAL A 183 9.09 -29.48 -12.74
N GLU A 184 8.02 -30.24 -12.95
CA GLU A 184 7.69 -31.51 -12.27
C GLU A 184 6.87 -32.39 -13.21
#